data_d13a400b9fe46c0a2013b2a3e78abae4
#
_entry.id   d13a400b9fe46c0a2013b2a3e78abae4
#
_cell.length_a   1.000
_cell.length_b   1.000
_cell.length_c   1.000
_cell.angle_alpha   90.00
_cell.angle_beta   90.00
_cell.angle_gamma   90.00
#
_symmetry.space_group_name_H-M   'P 1'
#
loop_
_entity.id
_entity.type
_entity.pdbx_description
1 polymer ?
#
loop_
_entity_poly.entity_id
_entity_poly.type
_entity_poly.pdbx_seq_one_letter_code
_entity_poly.pdbx_strand_id
1 'polypeptide(L)'
;MLELSFSRIRNSSEPLTHIERDVEMRPEFFKRSKDLLIDAKNVYVSGDLFYQEPFVTGNFHVTADLVVPSSRSLQPVKYHEDFTFTENYLDRKPTKEELEDNDTIVKIENDVIDLQTAIEDNMLLNIPTTILTPEEKEKDIYPEGKGWEVVSESAFEEGKKNQVNPAFAKVKGLFENNE
;
A
#
# COMPACT_ATOMS: atom_id res chain seq x y z
N MET A 1 -19.63 6.61 10.18
CA MET A 1 -19.65 5.37 9.38
C MET A 1 -20.19 5.72 8.00
N LEU A 2 -19.50 5.36 6.96
CA LEU A 2 -19.86 5.69 5.59
C LEU A 2 -20.47 4.44 4.92
N GLU A 3 -21.79 4.35 5.02
CA GLU A 3 -22.58 3.23 4.50
C GLU A 3 -23.61 3.73 3.48
N LEU A 4 -23.85 2.94 2.44
CA LEU A 4 -24.81 3.21 1.39
C LEU A 4 -25.75 2.02 1.20
N SER A 5 -26.98 2.28 0.76
CA SER A 5 -27.93 1.22 0.45
C SER A 5 -27.77 0.82 -1.01
N PHE A 6 -27.48 -0.46 -1.26
CA PHE A 6 -27.40 -1.03 -2.59
C PHE A 6 -28.73 -0.91 -3.34
N SER A 7 -29.84 -1.25 -2.70
CA SER A 7 -31.17 -1.19 -3.31
C SER A 7 -31.58 0.24 -3.66
N ARG A 8 -31.15 1.23 -2.87
CA ARG A 8 -31.42 2.64 -3.17
C ARG A 8 -30.68 3.09 -4.43
N ILE A 9 -29.43 2.69 -4.61
CA ILE A 9 -28.66 3.02 -5.82
C ILE A 9 -29.24 2.26 -7.02
N ARG A 10 -29.51 0.96 -6.87
CA ARG A 10 -30.10 0.14 -7.92
C ARG A 10 -31.43 0.68 -8.46
N ASN A 11 -32.26 1.22 -7.58
CA ASN A 11 -33.60 1.72 -7.93
C ASN A 11 -33.65 3.24 -8.14
N SER A 12 -32.49 3.91 -8.15
CA SER A 12 -32.41 5.34 -8.36
C SER A 12 -32.86 5.71 -9.77
N SER A 13 -33.58 6.81 -9.88
CA SER A 13 -33.89 7.44 -11.17
C SER A 13 -32.73 8.26 -11.71
N GLU A 14 -31.76 8.58 -10.88
CA GLU A 14 -30.55 9.29 -11.26
C GLU A 14 -29.50 8.28 -11.76
N PRO A 15 -28.80 8.59 -12.85
CA PRO A 15 -27.84 7.66 -13.45
C PRO A 15 -26.61 7.46 -12.58
N LEU A 16 -26.27 8.42 -11.72
CA LEU A 16 -25.11 8.41 -10.83
C LEU A 16 -25.52 8.83 -9.42
N THR A 17 -24.92 8.19 -8.43
CA THR A 17 -24.93 8.64 -7.03
C THR A 17 -23.56 9.19 -6.69
N HIS A 18 -23.45 10.52 -6.62
CA HIS A 18 -22.20 11.20 -6.29
C HIS A 18 -21.97 11.24 -4.78
N ILE A 19 -20.71 11.03 -4.36
CA ILE A 19 -20.24 11.13 -2.99
C ILE A 19 -19.01 12.03 -2.95
N GLU A 20 -18.98 12.92 -1.97
CA GLU A 20 -17.85 13.79 -1.70
C GLU A 20 -17.84 14.14 -0.22
N ARG A 21 -16.79 13.71 0.52
CA ARG A 21 -16.67 14.02 1.96
C ARG A 21 -15.32 13.69 2.58
N ASP A 22 -15.08 14.32 3.73
CA ASP A 22 -14.03 13.92 4.66
C ASP A 22 -14.43 12.62 5.38
N VAL A 23 -13.43 11.77 5.63
CA VAL A 23 -13.60 10.45 6.27
C VAL A 23 -12.76 10.38 7.53
N GLU A 24 -13.40 10.13 8.65
CA GLU A 24 -12.71 9.87 9.92
C GLU A 24 -12.39 8.37 10.03
N MET A 25 -11.12 8.06 10.28
CA MET A 25 -10.65 6.68 10.42
C MET A 25 -11.11 6.09 11.74
N ARG A 26 -11.59 4.84 11.69
CA ARG A 26 -12.06 4.12 12.87
C ARG A 26 -10.89 3.68 13.78
N PRO A 27 -11.05 3.62 15.10
CA PRO A 27 -10.02 3.08 15.99
C PRO A 27 -9.61 1.64 15.66
N GLU A 28 -10.54 0.83 15.13
CA GLU A 28 -10.32 -0.54 14.70
C GLU A 28 -9.37 -0.60 13.51
N PHE A 29 -9.43 0.38 12.61
CA PHE A 29 -8.51 0.51 11.48
C PHE A 29 -7.06 0.63 11.96
N PHE A 30 -6.77 1.53 12.89
CA PHE A 30 -5.43 1.69 13.46
C PHE A 30 -4.95 0.45 14.23
N LYS A 31 -5.85 -0.30 14.86
CA LYS A 31 -5.49 -1.55 15.54
C LYS A 31 -5.03 -2.63 14.56
N ARG A 32 -5.75 -2.78 13.43
CA ARG A 32 -5.41 -3.80 12.41
C ARG A 32 -4.22 -3.42 11.54
N SER A 33 -3.96 -2.13 11.39
CA SER A 33 -2.87 -1.59 10.54
C SER A 33 -1.63 -1.14 11.31
N LYS A 34 -1.53 -1.42 12.62
CA LYS A 34 -0.49 -0.92 13.53
C LYS A 34 0.96 -1.10 13.06
N ASP A 35 1.23 -2.14 12.25
CA ASP A 35 2.56 -2.44 11.74
C ASP A 35 2.86 -1.76 10.39
N LEU A 36 1.83 -1.20 9.74
CA LEU A 36 1.90 -0.55 8.42
C LEU A 36 1.67 0.96 8.49
N LEU A 37 0.87 1.41 9.45
CA LEU A 37 0.39 2.79 9.54
C LEU A 37 0.47 3.28 10.98
N ILE A 38 1.06 4.46 11.18
CA ILE A 38 1.17 5.13 12.48
C ILE A 38 0.01 6.10 12.69
N ASP A 39 -0.33 6.90 11.66
CA ASP A 39 -1.38 7.90 11.71
C ASP A 39 -1.94 8.16 10.30
N ALA A 40 -3.20 8.59 10.22
CA ALA A 40 -3.86 9.02 8.99
C ALA A 40 -4.73 10.25 9.26
N LYS A 41 -4.58 11.28 8.45
CA LYS A 41 -5.30 12.56 8.55
C LYS A 41 -5.74 13.05 7.19
N ASN A 42 -6.66 14.02 7.20
CA ASN A 42 -7.13 14.67 5.98
C ASN A 42 -7.57 13.66 4.92
N VAL A 43 -8.22 12.59 5.36
CA VAL A 43 -8.72 11.56 4.44
C VAL A 43 -9.99 12.10 3.79
N TYR A 44 -9.95 12.20 2.46
CA TYR A 44 -11.03 12.71 1.66
C TYR A 44 -11.34 11.72 0.54
N VAL A 45 -12.63 11.52 0.29
CA VAL A 45 -13.12 10.66 -0.80
C VAL A 45 -14.06 11.45 -1.68
N SER A 46 -13.91 11.30 -2.98
CA SER A 46 -14.90 11.69 -3.99
C SER A 46 -15.12 10.53 -4.95
N GLY A 47 -16.33 10.37 -5.44
CA GLY A 47 -16.61 9.28 -6.39
C GLY A 47 -18.06 9.17 -6.78
N ASP A 48 -18.31 8.27 -7.72
CA ASP A 48 -19.61 8.02 -8.29
C ASP A 48 -19.96 6.54 -8.25
N LEU A 49 -21.21 6.24 -7.87
CA LEU A 49 -21.77 4.90 -7.95
C LEU A 49 -22.90 4.87 -8.95
N PHE A 50 -22.97 3.79 -9.70
CA PHE A 50 -24.04 3.54 -10.67
C PHE A 50 -24.41 2.07 -10.70
N TYR A 51 -25.64 1.78 -11.09
CA TYR A 51 -26.11 0.41 -11.27
C TYR A 51 -25.97 0.00 -12.74
N GLN A 52 -25.25 -1.08 -12.95
CA GLN A 52 -25.19 -1.81 -14.23
C GLN A 52 -25.37 -3.28 -13.92
N GLU A 53 -26.54 -3.83 -14.27
CA GLU A 53 -26.89 -5.19 -13.91
C GLU A 53 -25.78 -6.19 -14.15
N PRO A 54 -25.42 -7.00 -13.15
CA PRO A 54 -26.07 -7.15 -11.83
C PRO A 54 -25.39 -6.30 -10.71
N PHE A 55 -24.44 -5.44 -11.03
CA PHE A 55 -23.57 -4.75 -10.08
C PHE A 55 -24.03 -3.32 -9.79
N VAL A 56 -23.77 -2.89 -8.56
CA VAL A 56 -23.50 -1.48 -8.29
C VAL A 56 -22.00 -1.28 -8.36
N THR A 57 -21.54 -0.50 -9.33
CA THR A 57 -20.13 -0.17 -9.50
C THR A 57 -19.83 1.19 -8.88
N GLY A 58 -18.81 1.27 -8.06
CA GLY A 58 -18.31 2.50 -7.48
C GLY A 58 -16.90 2.79 -7.98
N ASN A 59 -16.68 4.03 -8.46
CA ASN A 59 -15.37 4.56 -8.82
C ASN A 59 -15.03 5.68 -7.86
N PHE A 60 -13.94 5.54 -7.12
CA PHE A 60 -13.57 6.45 -6.06
C PHE A 60 -12.16 6.99 -6.24
N HIS A 61 -11.98 8.23 -5.87
CA HIS A 61 -10.71 8.92 -5.71
C HIS A 61 -10.54 9.24 -4.23
N VAL A 62 -9.39 8.87 -3.66
CA VAL A 62 -9.06 9.07 -2.25
C VAL A 62 -7.75 9.81 -2.14
N THR A 63 -7.73 10.83 -1.28
CA THR A 63 -6.50 11.49 -0.85
C THR A 63 -6.36 11.39 0.66
N ALA A 64 -5.14 11.23 1.17
CA ALA A 64 -4.87 11.13 2.59
C ALA A 64 -3.45 11.57 2.94
N ASP A 65 -3.28 12.15 4.13
CA ASP A 65 -1.96 12.42 4.72
C ASP A 65 -1.65 11.33 5.75
N LEU A 66 -0.73 10.45 5.42
CA LEU A 66 -0.34 9.31 6.24
C LEU A 66 0.98 9.55 6.96
N VAL A 67 1.13 8.91 8.10
CA VAL A 67 2.41 8.69 8.75
C VAL A 67 2.67 7.19 8.79
N VAL A 68 3.71 6.74 8.10
CA VAL A 68 4.05 5.32 7.96
C VAL A 68 5.47 5.05 8.46
N PRO A 69 5.78 3.85 8.94
CA PRO A 69 7.15 3.52 9.32
C PRO A 69 8.04 3.40 8.08
N SER A 70 9.27 3.93 8.16
CA SER A 70 10.28 3.67 7.14
C SER A 70 10.52 2.17 7.00
N SER A 71 10.68 1.71 5.77
CA SER A 71 10.98 0.29 5.48
C SER A 71 12.37 -0.17 5.97
N ARG A 72 13.25 0.76 6.36
CA ARG A 72 14.59 0.46 6.88
C ARG A 72 14.69 0.64 8.38
N SER A 73 14.44 1.85 8.89
CA SER A 73 14.66 2.22 10.29
C SER A 73 13.41 2.19 11.15
N LEU A 74 12.23 2.00 10.57
CA LEU A 74 10.93 2.12 11.21
C LEU A 74 10.63 3.53 11.75
N GLN A 75 11.43 4.53 11.41
CA GLN A 75 11.15 5.91 11.78
C GLN A 75 9.90 6.44 11.05
N PRO A 76 9.12 7.33 11.69
CA PRO A 76 7.94 7.89 11.08
C PRO A 76 8.27 8.71 9.84
N VAL A 77 7.61 8.41 8.72
CA VAL A 77 7.71 9.13 7.45
C VAL A 77 6.33 9.66 7.07
N LYS A 78 6.27 10.95 6.73
CA LYS A 78 5.06 11.55 6.16
C LYS A 78 4.94 11.12 4.70
N TYR A 79 3.78 10.62 4.35
CA TYR A 79 3.46 10.15 3.01
C TYR A 79 2.09 10.69 2.60
N HIS A 80 2.02 11.39 1.48
CA HIS A 80 0.76 11.82 0.91
C HIS A 80 0.29 10.76 -0.08
N GLU A 81 -0.90 10.26 0.12
CA GLU A 81 -1.54 9.26 -0.71
C GLU A 81 -2.59 9.90 -1.59
N ASP A 82 -2.58 9.55 -2.88
CA ASP A 82 -3.51 10.02 -3.90
C ASP A 82 -3.73 8.88 -4.88
N PHE A 83 -4.89 8.23 -4.83
CA PHE A 83 -5.17 7.05 -5.63
C PHE A 83 -6.65 6.94 -6.00
N THR A 84 -6.93 6.09 -6.98
CA THR A 84 -8.28 5.71 -7.38
C THR A 84 -8.47 4.21 -7.24
N PHE A 85 -9.70 3.80 -6.91
CA PHE A 85 -10.08 2.40 -6.93
C PHE A 85 -11.49 2.22 -7.46
N THR A 86 -11.77 1.01 -7.96
CA THR A 86 -13.09 0.61 -8.45
C THR A 86 -13.49 -0.68 -7.75
N GLU A 87 -14.72 -0.74 -7.26
CA GLU A 87 -15.31 -1.94 -6.69
C GLU A 87 -16.69 -2.21 -7.28
N ASN A 88 -16.99 -3.49 -7.50
CA ASN A 88 -18.29 -3.98 -7.96
C ASN A 88 -19.00 -4.65 -6.80
N TYR A 89 -20.10 -4.09 -6.38
CA TYR A 89 -20.90 -4.60 -5.26
C TYR A 89 -22.04 -5.48 -5.77
N LEU A 90 -22.25 -6.61 -5.11
CA LEU A 90 -23.24 -7.61 -5.52
C LEU A 90 -24.01 -8.14 -4.29
N ASP A 91 -25.33 -8.26 -4.40
CA ASP A 91 -26.24 -8.71 -3.31
C ASP A 91 -26.44 -10.23 -3.27
N ARG A 92 -25.74 -11.00 -4.11
CA ARG A 92 -25.74 -12.46 -4.19
C ARG A 92 -24.32 -13.02 -4.33
N LYS A 93 -24.19 -14.33 -4.39
CA LYS A 93 -22.90 -14.94 -4.73
C LYS A 93 -22.59 -14.70 -6.21
N PRO A 94 -21.35 -14.28 -6.54
CA PRO A 94 -20.93 -14.15 -7.93
C PRO A 94 -20.84 -15.52 -8.62
N THR A 95 -21.09 -15.53 -9.91
CA THR A 95 -20.85 -16.70 -10.78
C THR A 95 -19.37 -16.81 -11.12
N LYS A 96 -18.97 -17.93 -11.72
CA LYS A 96 -17.56 -18.10 -12.16
C LYS A 96 -17.18 -17.12 -13.26
N GLU A 97 -18.07 -16.87 -14.21
CA GLU A 97 -17.87 -15.93 -15.31
C GLU A 97 -17.69 -14.50 -14.77
N GLU A 98 -18.54 -14.09 -13.81
CA GLU A 98 -18.43 -12.77 -13.18
C GLU A 98 -17.09 -12.57 -12.45
N LEU A 99 -16.55 -13.63 -11.81
CA LEU A 99 -15.26 -13.60 -11.16
C LEU A 99 -14.07 -13.57 -12.14
N GLU A 100 -14.25 -14.11 -13.35
CA GLU A 100 -13.24 -14.06 -14.40
C GLU A 100 -13.22 -12.70 -15.12
N ASP A 101 -14.38 -12.04 -15.22
CA ASP A 101 -14.56 -10.78 -15.95
C ASP A 101 -14.35 -9.52 -15.11
N ASN A 102 -14.27 -9.66 -13.77
CA ASN A 102 -14.16 -8.51 -12.86
C ASN A 102 -13.03 -8.69 -11.85
N ASP A 103 -12.16 -7.69 -11.74
CA ASP A 103 -11.01 -7.72 -10.85
C ASP A 103 -11.41 -7.68 -9.37
N THR A 104 -12.48 -6.96 -9.02
CA THR A 104 -12.91 -6.81 -7.62
C THR A 104 -14.43 -6.90 -7.51
N ILE A 105 -14.91 -7.97 -6.89
CA ILE A 105 -16.33 -8.12 -6.54
C ILE A 105 -16.47 -8.22 -5.03
N VAL A 106 -17.22 -7.31 -4.45
CA VAL A 106 -17.57 -7.28 -3.03
C VAL A 106 -19.00 -7.77 -2.84
N LYS A 107 -19.14 -8.92 -2.18
CA LYS A 107 -20.47 -9.40 -1.78
C LYS A 107 -20.96 -8.59 -0.61
N ILE A 108 -22.09 -7.91 -0.77
CA ILE A 108 -22.72 -7.15 0.30
C ILE A 108 -23.67 -8.04 1.12
N GLU A 109 -23.92 -7.62 2.35
CA GLU A 109 -24.92 -8.22 3.25
C GLU A 109 -25.86 -7.14 3.77
N ASN A 110 -27.12 -7.51 4.02
CA ASN A 110 -28.13 -6.60 4.58
C ASN A 110 -28.33 -5.29 3.79
N ASP A 111 -28.17 -5.32 2.47
CA ASP A 111 -28.34 -4.13 1.61
C ASP A 111 -27.31 -3.01 1.86
N VAL A 112 -26.21 -3.29 2.55
CA VAL A 112 -25.21 -2.30 2.97
C VAL A 112 -23.94 -2.40 2.11
N ILE A 113 -23.58 -1.30 1.47
CA ILE A 113 -22.25 -1.06 0.91
C ILE A 113 -21.44 -0.32 1.99
N ASP A 114 -20.49 -1.01 2.62
CA ASP A 114 -19.59 -0.41 3.62
C ASP A 114 -18.40 0.26 2.92
N LEU A 115 -18.64 1.49 2.44
CA LEU A 115 -17.61 2.28 1.79
C LEU A 115 -16.48 2.70 2.75
N GLN A 116 -16.77 2.77 4.05
CA GLN A 116 -15.75 3.03 5.05
C GLN A 116 -14.66 1.94 5.04
N THR A 117 -15.07 0.68 5.04
CA THR A 117 -14.15 -0.46 4.96
C THR A 117 -13.41 -0.49 3.61
N ALA A 118 -14.11 -0.22 2.51
CA ALA A 118 -13.50 -0.15 1.19
C ALA A 118 -12.35 0.88 1.13
N ILE A 119 -12.58 2.09 1.64
CA ILE A 119 -11.55 3.14 1.70
C ILE A 119 -10.37 2.69 2.57
N GLU A 120 -10.64 2.19 3.78
CA GLU A 120 -9.60 1.75 4.72
C GLU A 120 -8.74 0.63 4.15
N ASP A 121 -9.33 -0.34 3.46
CA ASP A 121 -8.61 -1.47 2.86
C ASP A 121 -7.78 -1.03 1.66
N ASN A 122 -8.35 -0.22 0.78
CA ASN A 122 -7.64 0.28 -0.39
C ASN A 122 -6.48 1.23 -0.01
N MET A 123 -6.62 2.05 1.05
CA MET A 123 -5.50 2.84 1.60
C MET A 123 -4.32 1.94 1.99
N LEU A 124 -4.56 0.84 2.71
CA LEU A 124 -3.48 -0.07 3.11
C LEU A 124 -2.83 -0.77 1.91
N LEU A 125 -3.61 -1.10 0.88
CA LEU A 125 -3.11 -1.75 -0.33
C LEU A 125 -2.26 -0.81 -1.20
N ASN A 126 -2.50 0.50 -1.12
CA ASN A 126 -1.78 1.50 -1.90
C ASN A 126 -0.51 2.02 -1.22
N ILE A 127 -0.27 1.72 0.06
CA ILE A 127 0.99 2.06 0.73
C ILE A 127 2.14 1.37 0.00
N PRO A 128 3.14 2.10 -0.53
CA PRO A 128 4.27 1.50 -1.22
C PRO A 128 5.08 0.58 -0.29
N THR A 129 5.57 -0.54 -0.84
CA THR A 129 6.39 -1.50 -0.08
C THR A 129 7.72 -0.94 0.37
N THR A 130 8.19 0.15 -0.24
CA THR A 130 9.45 0.82 0.10
C THR A 130 9.22 2.30 0.32
N ILE A 131 9.24 2.70 1.59
CA ILE A 131 9.19 4.10 2.01
C ILE A 131 10.43 4.36 2.87
N LEU A 132 11.18 5.41 2.52
CA LEU A 132 12.43 5.77 3.18
C LEU A 132 12.35 7.21 3.68
N THR A 133 13.05 7.49 4.80
CA THR A 133 13.25 8.86 5.23
C THR A 133 14.13 9.64 4.23
N PRO A 134 14.09 10.97 4.19
CA PRO A 134 14.99 11.76 3.35
C PRO A 134 16.47 11.41 3.58
N GLU A 135 16.87 11.19 4.84
CA GLU A 135 18.26 10.83 5.18
C GLU A 135 18.66 9.45 4.66
N GLU A 136 17.76 8.48 4.72
CA GLU A 136 17.99 7.12 4.19
C GLU A 136 18.10 7.10 2.66
N LYS A 137 17.38 8.02 1.99
CA LYS A 137 17.48 8.19 0.53
C LYS A 137 18.81 8.82 0.09
N GLU A 138 19.30 9.82 0.86
CA GLU A 138 20.50 10.58 0.51
C GLU A 138 21.80 9.86 0.88
N LYS A 139 21.83 9.20 2.05
CA LYS A 139 23.06 8.65 2.64
C LYS A 139 23.19 7.15 2.53
N ASP A 140 22.22 6.49 1.92
CA ASP A 140 22.19 5.02 1.79
C ASP A 140 22.37 4.29 3.15
N ILE A 141 21.74 4.87 4.19
CA ILE A 141 21.82 4.37 5.57
C ILE A 141 21.03 3.07 5.69
N TYR A 142 21.69 2.05 6.20
CA TYR A 142 21.07 0.76 6.47
C TYR A 142 21.11 0.44 7.97
N PRO A 143 20.19 -0.40 8.47
CA PRO A 143 20.25 -0.84 9.86
C PRO A 143 21.48 -1.71 10.12
N GLU A 144 22.09 -1.49 11.29
CA GLU A 144 23.22 -2.26 11.78
C GLU A 144 22.98 -2.76 13.20
N GLY A 145 23.70 -3.79 13.61
CA GLY A 145 23.58 -4.34 14.95
C GLY A 145 24.86 -5.05 15.39
N LYS A 146 24.86 -5.56 16.62
CA LYS A 146 26.02 -6.21 17.20
C LYS A 146 26.42 -7.46 16.40
N GLY A 147 27.47 -7.33 15.55
CA GLY A 147 27.99 -8.44 14.74
C GLY A 147 27.32 -8.65 13.39
N TRP A 148 26.46 -7.74 12.95
CA TRP A 148 25.87 -7.72 11.63
C TRP A 148 25.65 -6.28 11.15
N GLU A 149 25.71 -6.11 9.83
CA GLU A 149 25.36 -4.89 9.13
C GLU A 149 24.63 -5.25 7.84
N VAL A 150 23.73 -4.39 7.41
CA VAL A 150 23.12 -4.48 6.07
C VAL A 150 23.86 -3.50 5.18
N VAL A 151 24.30 -3.96 4.03
CA VAL A 151 24.97 -3.13 3.02
C VAL A 151 24.20 -3.19 1.71
N SER A 152 24.32 -2.16 0.87
CA SER A 152 23.76 -2.20 -0.47
C SER A 152 24.46 -3.29 -1.32
N GLU A 153 23.77 -3.77 -2.36
CA GLU A 153 24.36 -4.73 -3.30
C GLU A 153 25.64 -4.19 -3.93
N SER A 154 25.66 -2.92 -4.29
CA SER A 154 26.84 -2.23 -4.83
C SER A 154 28.00 -2.22 -3.84
N ALA A 155 27.77 -1.86 -2.57
CA ALA A 155 28.80 -1.87 -1.54
C ALA A 155 29.32 -3.29 -1.24
N PHE A 156 28.43 -4.29 -1.28
CA PHE A 156 28.82 -5.69 -1.13
C PHE A 156 29.68 -6.18 -2.31
N GLU A 157 29.35 -5.82 -3.54
CA GLU A 157 30.16 -6.17 -4.71
C GLU A 157 31.53 -5.49 -4.70
N GLU A 158 31.59 -4.21 -4.31
CA GLU A 158 32.86 -3.49 -4.14
C GLU A 158 33.71 -4.11 -3.03
N GLY A 159 33.10 -4.47 -1.92
CA GLY A 159 33.78 -5.19 -0.82
C GLY A 159 34.35 -6.53 -1.27
N LYS A 160 33.61 -7.28 -2.11
CA LYS A 160 34.10 -8.53 -2.70
C LYS A 160 35.28 -8.33 -3.66
N LYS A 161 35.25 -7.29 -4.49
CA LYS A 161 36.36 -6.97 -5.42
C LYS A 161 37.65 -6.62 -4.67
N ASN A 162 37.54 -6.01 -3.51
CA ASN A 162 38.65 -5.61 -2.66
C ASN A 162 39.14 -6.70 -1.70
N GLN A 163 38.36 -7.78 -1.49
CA GLN A 163 38.79 -8.92 -0.69
C GLN A 163 39.70 -9.84 -1.55
N VAL A 164 41.01 -9.64 -1.39
CA VAL A 164 41.95 -10.61 -1.93
C VAL A 164 41.75 -11.93 -1.16
N ASN A 165 41.34 -12.99 -1.87
CA ASN A 165 41.17 -14.32 -1.28
C ASN A 165 42.49 -14.68 -0.55
N PRO A 166 42.47 -15.01 0.78
CA PRO A 166 43.67 -15.28 1.56
C PRO A 166 44.58 -16.37 0.95
N ALA A 167 44.00 -17.29 0.16
CA ALA A 167 44.76 -18.30 -0.58
C ALA A 167 45.63 -17.69 -1.70
N PHE A 168 45.19 -16.58 -2.31
CA PHE A 168 45.92 -15.90 -3.37
C PHE A 168 46.81 -14.76 -2.87
N ALA A 169 46.61 -14.25 -1.65
CA ALA A 169 47.45 -13.22 -1.03
C ALA A 169 48.93 -13.67 -0.95
N LYS A 170 49.18 -14.95 -0.65
CA LYS A 170 50.53 -15.52 -0.62
C LYS A 170 51.14 -15.65 -2.01
N VAL A 171 50.35 -15.86 -3.06
CA VAL A 171 50.84 -15.95 -4.43
C VAL A 171 51.20 -14.57 -4.98
N LYS A 172 50.43 -13.53 -4.65
CA LYS A 172 50.69 -12.15 -5.05
C LYS A 172 52.04 -11.67 -4.50
N GLY A 173 52.36 -11.95 -3.23
CA GLY A 173 53.65 -11.61 -2.62
C GLY A 173 54.87 -12.33 -3.23
N LEU A 174 54.69 -13.45 -3.93
CA LEU A 174 55.75 -14.14 -4.64
C LEU A 174 56.11 -13.48 -5.99
N PHE A 175 55.19 -12.76 -6.58
CA PHE A 175 55.43 -12.04 -7.86
C PHE A 175 55.95 -10.62 -7.65
N GLU A 176 55.70 -9.99 -6.49
CA GLU A 176 56.21 -8.63 -6.18
C GLU A 176 57.66 -8.64 -5.65
N ASN A 177 58.23 -9.81 -5.31
CA ASN A 177 59.62 -9.94 -4.84
C ASN A 177 60.61 -10.39 -5.93
N ASN A 178 60.27 -10.37 -7.22
CA ASN A 178 61.13 -10.78 -8.35
C ASN A 178 61.43 -9.63 -9.33
N GLU A 179 61.42 -8.37 -8.91
CA GLU A 179 62.00 -7.24 -9.65
C GLU A 179 63.17 -6.65 -8.93
#